data_98f0316603b905d27ac8a74f2d119aaa
#
_entry.id   98f0316603b905d27ac8a74f2d119aaa
#
_cell.length_a   1.000
_cell.length_b   1.000
_cell.length_c   1.000
_cell.angle_alpha   90.00
_cell.angle_beta   90.00
_cell.angle_gamma   90.00
#
_symmetry.space_group_name_H-M   'P 1'
#
loop_
_entity.id
_entity.type
_entity.pdbx_description
1 polymer ?
#
loop_
_entity_poly.entity_id
_entity_poly.type
_entity_poly.pdbx_seq_one_letter_code
_entity_poly.pdbx_strand_id
1 'polypeptide(L)'
;MELTDVTKRYGRRRRGVPALDRVSLSFGAGSFTAVLGVSGSGKSTLLQCAAGLERPSAGTVRLCGTDLAGLSQRRQAVLRRQRVGFVFQDLNLLPELTVEENIALPLRLDHRRAGRADIELAAARVGLGGGQLRRRPAELSGGQQRVAIARALITRPEVIFADEPTGALDPHTAVGVLRLLRGAADGTTVVIVTHDPQVTRFCDRAVFLHDGRVDRVLPDPEPAVVARVLHELGERS
;
A
#
# COMPACT_ATOMS: atom_id res chain seq x y z
N MET A 1 11.06 0.94 7.39
CA MET A 1 10.93 -0.40 6.78
C MET A 1 12.12 -0.65 5.87
N GLU A 2 12.67 -1.89 5.84
CA GLU A 2 13.89 -2.20 5.09
C GLU A 2 13.78 -3.57 4.41
N LEU A 3 14.25 -3.64 3.17
CA LEU A 3 14.46 -4.86 2.40
C LEU A 3 15.95 -4.97 2.10
N THR A 4 16.55 -6.14 2.32
CA THR A 4 17.98 -6.39 2.04
C THR A 4 18.12 -7.64 1.20
N ASP A 5 18.64 -7.46 -0.03
CA ASP A 5 18.89 -8.50 -1.04
C ASP A 5 17.70 -9.45 -1.26
N VAL A 6 16.48 -8.89 -1.23
CA VAL A 6 15.24 -9.64 -1.36
C VAL A 6 15.12 -10.22 -2.76
N THR A 7 15.03 -11.54 -2.83
CA THR A 7 14.77 -12.30 -4.05
C THR A 7 13.48 -13.10 -3.89
N LYS A 8 12.60 -13.06 -4.89
CA LYS A 8 11.38 -13.86 -4.93
C LYS A 8 11.27 -14.62 -6.25
N ARG A 9 11.11 -15.92 -6.15
CA ARG A 9 10.84 -16.82 -7.28
C ARG A 9 9.55 -17.56 -7.04
N TYR A 10 8.71 -17.67 -8.05
CA TYR A 10 7.48 -18.48 -8.03
C TYR A 10 7.71 -19.83 -8.73
N GLY A 11 6.98 -20.84 -8.32
CA GLY A 11 7.02 -22.19 -8.91
C GLY A 11 8.03 -23.12 -8.25
N ARG A 12 7.87 -24.45 -8.53
CA ARG A 12 8.70 -25.51 -7.95
C ARG A 12 10.11 -25.63 -8.53
N ARG A 13 10.38 -25.06 -9.71
CA ARG A 13 11.69 -25.11 -10.36
C ARG A 13 12.45 -23.80 -10.15
N ARG A 14 13.59 -23.85 -9.48
CA ARG A 14 14.52 -22.71 -9.25
C ARG A 14 15.07 -22.03 -10.53
N ARG A 15 14.66 -22.45 -11.73
CA ARG A 15 15.19 -22.00 -13.04
C ARG A 15 14.38 -20.88 -13.72
N GLY A 16 13.27 -20.40 -13.12
CA GLY A 16 12.51 -19.28 -13.69
C GLY A 16 13.15 -17.92 -13.40
N VAL A 17 12.81 -16.92 -14.22
CA VAL A 17 13.15 -15.51 -13.96
C VAL A 17 12.56 -15.11 -12.62
N PRO A 18 13.33 -14.52 -11.69
CA PRO A 18 12.80 -14.09 -10.41
C PRO A 18 11.84 -12.91 -10.60
N ALA A 19 10.74 -12.91 -9.86
CA ALA A 19 9.84 -11.76 -9.79
C ALA A 19 10.49 -10.58 -9.04
N LEU A 20 11.43 -10.88 -8.11
CA LEU A 20 12.35 -9.92 -7.50
C LEU A 20 13.74 -10.54 -7.48
N ASP A 21 14.77 -9.76 -7.85
CA ASP A 21 16.16 -10.18 -7.87
C ASP A 21 17.05 -9.22 -7.08
N ARG A 22 17.41 -9.63 -5.86
CA ARG A 22 18.30 -8.92 -4.93
C ARG A 22 17.91 -7.45 -4.71
N VAL A 23 16.63 -7.22 -4.48
CA VAL A 23 16.11 -5.88 -4.21
C VAL A 23 16.51 -5.44 -2.80
N SER A 24 17.24 -4.32 -2.72
CA SER A 24 17.55 -3.64 -1.46
C SER A 24 16.94 -2.24 -1.48
N LEU A 25 16.04 -1.96 -0.55
CA LEU A 25 15.30 -0.70 -0.41
C LEU A 25 15.04 -0.38 1.06
N SER A 26 15.14 0.89 1.40
CA SER A 26 14.68 1.40 2.69
C SER A 26 13.56 2.43 2.49
N PHE A 27 12.55 2.40 3.36
CA PHE A 27 11.46 3.38 3.39
C PHE A 27 11.51 4.09 4.74
N GLY A 28 11.76 5.41 4.69
CA GLY A 28 11.85 6.24 5.89
C GLY A 28 10.53 6.31 6.65
N ALA A 29 10.59 6.51 7.97
CA ALA A 29 9.38 6.75 8.75
C ALA A 29 8.71 8.05 8.29
N GLY A 30 7.39 8.02 8.13
CA GLY A 30 6.61 9.17 7.67
C GLY A 30 6.81 9.55 6.20
N SER A 31 7.57 8.78 5.40
CA SER A 31 7.76 9.05 3.97
C SER A 31 6.60 8.55 3.13
N PHE A 32 6.33 9.25 2.03
CA PHE A 32 5.43 8.80 0.99
C PHE A 32 6.22 8.42 -0.28
N THR A 33 6.31 7.13 -0.56
CA THR A 33 7.10 6.61 -1.69
C THR A 33 6.21 5.97 -2.74
N ALA A 34 6.38 6.38 -4.00
CA ALA A 34 5.79 5.68 -5.14
C ALA A 34 6.76 4.59 -5.65
N VAL A 35 6.24 3.39 -5.91
CA VAL A 35 6.93 2.30 -6.60
C VAL A 35 6.30 2.16 -7.97
N LEU A 36 7.09 2.43 -9.02
CA LEU A 36 6.65 2.48 -10.41
C LEU A 36 7.40 1.44 -11.26
N GLY A 37 6.87 1.16 -12.43
CA GLY A 37 7.47 0.24 -13.42
C GLY A 37 6.43 -0.30 -14.38
N VAL A 38 6.85 -0.91 -15.45
CA VAL A 38 5.98 -1.55 -16.45
C VAL A 38 5.24 -2.77 -15.87
N SER A 39 4.23 -3.26 -16.57
CA SER A 39 3.55 -4.49 -16.18
C SER A 39 4.56 -5.64 -16.06
N GLY A 40 4.42 -6.49 -15.04
CA GLY A 40 5.35 -7.61 -14.82
C GLY A 40 6.69 -7.24 -14.16
N SER A 41 7.01 -5.96 -13.92
CA SER A 41 8.30 -5.55 -13.33
C SER A 41 8.53 -5.99 -11.86
N GLY A 42 7.53 -6.58 -11.18
CA GLY A 42 7.66 -7.09 -9.81
C GLY A 42 7.05 -6.20 -8.71
N LYS A 43 6.34 -5.11 -9.05
CA LYS A 43 5.79 -4.14 -8.08
C LYS A 43 4.90 -4.78 -7.02
N SER A 44 3.87 -5.53 -7.42
CA SER A 44 2.95 -6.19 -6.48
C SER A 44 3.68 -7.25 -5.65
N THR A 45 4.66 -7.96 -6.25
CA THR A 45 5.51 -8.89 -5.50
C THR A 45 6.37 -8.18 -4.46
N LEU A 46 6.93 -7.01 -4.79
CA LEU A 46 7.66 -6.18 -3.84
C LEU A 46 6.77 -5.78 -2.66
N LEU A 47 5.58 -5.26 -2.96
CA LEU A 47 4.60 -4.87 -1.93
C LEU A 47 4.24 -6.05 -1.05
N GLN A 48 3.94 -7.22 -1.62
CA GLN A 48 3.57 -8.43 -0.88
C GLN A 48 4.71 -8.93 0.01
N CYS A 49 5.96 -8.92 -0.48
CA CYS A 49 7.13 -9.27 0.33
C CYS A 49 7.37 -8.25 1.45
N ALA A 50 7.32 -6.95 1.14
CA ALA A 50 7.52 -5.86 2.09
C ALA A 50 6.48 -5.87 3.22
N ALA A 51 5.23 -6.21 2.88
CA ALA A 51 4.12 -6.33 3.83
C ALA A 51 4.12 -7.67 4.60
N GLY A 52 5.01 -8.61 4.27
CA GLY A 52 5.03 -9.96 4.85
C GLY A 52 3.81 -10.81 4.48
N LEU A 53 3.16 -10.51 3.36
CA LEU A 53 2.09 -11.36 2.78
C LEU A 53 2.71 -12.53 2.03
N GLU A 54 3.85 -12.29 1.37
CA GLU A 54 4.64 -13.30 0.68
C GLU A 54 6.03 -13.43 1.31
N ARG A 55 6.49 -14.66 1.50
CA ARG A 55 7.83 -14.90 2.01
C ARG A 55 8.85 -14.79 0.87
N PRO A 56 9.92 -14.00 1.01
CA PRO A 56 11.00 -13.98 0.02
C PRO A 56 11.68 -15.35 -0.07
N SER A 57 12.23 -15.67 -1.25
CA SER A 57 13.01 -16.88 -1.47
C SER A 57 14.43 -16.76 -0.90
N ALA A 58 14.96 -15.51 -0.81
CA ALA A 58 16.22 -15.15 -0.19
C ALA A 58 16.19 -13.67 0.21
N GLY A 59 17.14 -13.26 1.06
CA GLY A 59 17.20 -11.91 1.62
C GLY A 59 16.31 -11.76 2.85
N THR A 60 16.24 -10.55 3.39
CA THR A 60 15.52 -10.23 4.62
C THR A 60 14.60 -9.05 4.44
N VAL A 61 13.48 -9.05 5.18
CA VAL A 61 12.53 -7.94 5.26
C VAL A 61 12.36 -7.56 6.71
N ARG A 62 12.60 -6.30 7.01
CA ARG A 62 12.39 -5.71 8.34
C ARG A 62 11.21 -4.74 8.28
N LEU A 63 10.09 -5.11 8.90
CA LEU A 63 8.86 -4.34 8.94
C LEU A 63 8.62 -3.82 10.36
N CYS A 64 8.43 -2.50 10.51
CA CYS A 64 8.23 -1.87 11.82
C CYS A 64 9.30 -2.28 12.85
N GLY A 65 10.58 -2.27 12.45
CA GLY A 65 11.71 -2.67 13.28
C GLY A 65 11.87 -4.18 13.51
N THR A 66 10.94 -5.01 13.04
CA THR A 66 10.92 -6.46 13.28
C THR A 66 11.34 -7.24 12.03
N ASP A 67 12.31 -8.17 12.15
CA ASP A 67 12.68 -9.09 11.09
C ASP A 67 11.57 -10.14 10.88
N LEU A 68 11.02 -10.19 9.68
CA LEU A 68 9.93 -11.11 9.35
C LEU A 68 10.38 -12.56 9.23
N ALA A 69 11.66 -12.81 8.90
CA ALA A 69 12.18 -14.19 8.72
C ALA A 69 12.14 -14.99 10.02
N GLY A 70 12.33 -14.33 11.16
CA GLY A 70 12.28 -14.94 12.49
C GLY A 70 10.87 -15.20 13.04
N LEU A 71 9.83 -14.72 12.34
CA LEU A 71 8.45 -14.83 12.81
C LEU A 71 7.71 -16.01 12.17
N SER A 72 6.90 -16.71 13.00
CA SER A 72 5.89 -17.65 12.48
C SER A 72 4.82 -16.88 11.68
N GLN A 73 4.11 -17.57 10.76
CA GLN A 73 3.00 -16.97 9.99
C GLN A 73 1.94 -16.32 10.89
N ARG A 74 1.63 -16.95 12.04
CA ARG A 74 0.69 -16.39 13.03
C ARG A 74 1.20 -15.06 13.59
N ARG A 75 2.49 -14.97 13.97
CA ARG A 75 3.08 -13.72 14.48
C ARG A 75 3.17 -12.63 13.41
N GLN A 76 3.49 -13.00 12.16
CA GLN A 76 3.44 -12.06 11.04
C GLN A 76 2.03 -11.53 10.80
N ALA A 77 0.99 -12.38 10.89
CA ALA A 77 -0.40 -11.93 10.78
C ALA A 77 -0.81 -10.97 11.90
N VAL A 78 -0.35 -11.20 13.14
CA VAL A 78 -0.58 -10.27 14.26
C VAL A 78 0.11 -8.93 14.00
N LEU A 79 1.39 -8.94 13.58
CA LEU A 79 2.14 -7.73 13.24
C LEU A 79 1.41 -6.89 12.18
N ARG A 80 0.96 -7.54 11.09
CA ARG A 80 0.20 -6.85 10.03
C ARG A 80 -1.07 -6.22 10.54
N ARG A 81 -1.90 -6.97 11.30
CA ARG A 81 -3.16 -6.43 11.84
C ARG A 81 -2.97 -5.19 12.69
N GLN A 82 -1.88 -5.13 13.44
CA GLN A 82 -1.64 -4.07 14.41
C GLN A 82 -0.91 -2.87 13.82
N ARG A 83 -0.02 -3.09 12.84
CA ARG A 83 0.93 -2.07 12.40
C ARG A 83 0.87 -1.72 10.91
N VAL A 84 0.07 -2.44 10.13
CA VAL A 84 0.01 -2.27 8.67
C VAL A 84 -1.42 -1.98 8.23
N GLY A 85 -1.59 -0.93 7.44
CA GLY A 85 -2.80 -0.64 6.69
C GLY A 85 -2.66 -1.09 5.24
N PHE A 86 -3.78 -1.51 4.63
CA PHE A 86 -3.82 -1.86 3.21
C PHE A 86 -4.95 -1.11 2.50
N VAL A 87 -4.62 -0.56 1.34
CA VAL A 87 -5.59 -0.03 0.38
C VAL A 87 -5.36 -0.78 -0.94
N PHE A 88 -6.32 -1.60 -1.34
CA PHE A 88 -6.25 -2.43 -2.54
C PHE A 88 -6.96 -1.75 -3.71
N GLN A 89 -6.60 -2.10 -4.93
CA GLN A 89 -7.27 -1.63 -6.15
C GLN A 89 -8.77 -1.94 -6.14
N ASP A 90 -9.14 -3.17 -5.81
CA ASP A 90 -10.55 -3.63 -5.72
C ASP A 90 -11.21 -3.26 -4.37
N LEU A 91 -10.56 -2.40 -3.57
CA LEU A 91 -11.00 -1.92 -2.25
C LEU A 91 -11.24 -3.00 -1.21
N ASN A 92 -11.61 -4.21 -1.58
CA ASN A 92 -11.92 -5.37 -0.73
C ASN A 92 -12.84 -5.01 0.46
N LEU A 93 -13.87 -4.19 0.18
CA LEU A 93 -14.93 -3.90 1.15
C LEU A 93 -15.90 -5.08 1.18
N LEU A 94 -16.38 -5.40 2.38
CA LEU A 94 -17.40 -6.42 2.55
C LEU A 94 -18.78 -5.80 2.28
N PRO A 95 -19.47 -6.19 1.20
CA PRO A 95 -20.70 -5.52 0.78
C PRO A 95 -21.88 -5.74 1.74
N GLU A 96 -21.82 -6.81 2.54
CA GLU A 96 -22.83 -7.14 3.56
C GLU A 96 -22.74 -6.27 4.79
N LEU A 97 -21.54 -5.70 5.04
CA LEU A 97 -21.27 -4.86 6.21
C LEU A 97 -21.56 -3.39 5.90
N THR A 98 -21.99 -2.66 6.92
CA THR A 98 -22.09 -1.20 6.86
C THR A 98 -20.70 -0.55 6.72
N VAL A 99 -20.67 0.75 6.44
CA VAL A 99 -19.42 1.54 6.38
C VAL A 99 -18.68 1.49 7.72
N GLU A 100 -19.39 1.71 8.84
CA GLU A 100 -18.79 1.64 10.18
C GLU A 100 -18.22 0.25 10.50
N GLU A 101 -18.89 -0.81 10.07
CA GLU A 101 -18.43 -2.18 10.28
C GLU A 101 -17.21 -2.52 9.43
N ASN A 102 -17.18 -2.05 8.17
CA ASN A 102 -15.99 -2.16 7.32
C ASN A 102 -14.79 -1.42 7.91
N ILE A 103 -15.00 -0.19 8.41
CA ILE A 103 -13.94 0.59 9.07
C ILE A 103 -13.45 -0.13 10.33
N ALA A 104 -14.36 -0.67 11.16
CA ALA A 104 -14.03 -1.34 12.41
C ALA A 104 -13.40 -2.73 12.25
N LEU A 105 -13.48 -3.33 11.05
CA LEU A 105 -13.10 -4.72 10.79
C LEU A 105 -11.67 -5.08 11.25
N PRO A 106 -10.62 -4.27 10.97
CA PRO A 106 -9.26 -4.60 11.42
C PRO A 106 -9.15 -4.72 12.95
N LEU A 107 -9.82 -3.86 13.70
CA LEU A 107 -9.84 -3.92 15.16
C LEU A 107 -10.58 -5.15 15.66
N ARG A 108 -11.74 -5.50 15.06
CA ARG A 108 -12.48 -6.73 15.37
C ARG A 108 -11.65 -7.99 15.13
N LEU A 109 -10.90 -8.04 14.02
CA LEU A 109 -10.00 -9.14 13.72
C LEU A 109 -8.82 -9.26 14.71
N ASP A 110 -8.42 -8.15 15.33
CA ASP A 110 -7.41 -8.11 16.41
C ASP A 110 -8.03 -8.30 17.80
N HIS A 111 -9.29 -8.74 17.90
CA HIS A 111 -10.04 -8.92 19.14
C HIS A 111 -10.16 -7.65 20.01
N ARG A 112 -10.01 -6.48 19.37
CA ARG A 112 -10.17 -5.17 20.01
C ARG A 112 -11.55 -4.62 19.71
N ARG A 113 -12.17 -3.97 20.71
CA ARG A 113 -13.40 -3.22 20.47
C ARG A 113 -13.07 -1.90 19.76
N ALA A 114 -13.72 -1.65 18.62
CA ALA A 114 -13.72 -0.33 18.02
C ALA A 114 -14.69 0.56 18.80
N GLY A 115 -14.19 1.59 19.45
CA GLY A 115 -15.01 2.62 20.04
C GLY A 115 -15.74 3.43 18.95
N ARG A 116 -16.94 3.91 19.24
CA ARG A 116 -17.68 4.76 18.29
C ARG A 116 -16.86 6.01 17.92
N ALA A 117 -16.21 6.62 18.89
CA ALA A 117 -15.34 7.78 18.68
C ALA A 117 -14.14 7.48 17.74
N ASP A 118 -13.54 6.27 17.84
CA ASP A 118 -12.45 5.90 16.95
C ASP A 118 -12.93 5.75 15.50
N ILE A 119 -14.13 5.17 15.31
CA ILE A 119 -14.74 5.00 13.97
C ILE A 119 -15.10 6.37 13.38
N GLU A 120 -15.74 7.24 14.16
CA GLU A 120 -16.11 8.59 13.74
C GLU A 120 -14.87 9.43 13.40
N LEU A 121 -13.80 9.31 14.17
CA LEU A 121 -12.52 9.99 13.89
C LEU A 121 -11.88 9.47 12.60
N ALA A 122 -11.83 8.15 12.38
CA ALA A 122 -11.29 7.57 11.16
C ALA A 122 -12.10 7.98 9.93
N ALA A 123 -13.44 8.01 10.05
CA ALA A 123 -14.34 8.47 9.01
C ALA A 123 -14.17 9.97 8.70
N ALA A 124 -14.09 10.80 9.73
CA ALA A 124 -13.89 12.24 9.59
C ALA A 124 -12.57 12.59 8.86
N ARG A 125 -11.49 11.85 9.14
CA ARG A 125 -10.19 12.02 8.45
C ARG A 125 -10.29 11.88 6.94
N VAL A 126 -11.24 11.08 6.45
CA VAL A 126 -11.45 10.87 5.01
C VAL A 126 -12.67 11.62 4.48
N GLY A 127 -13.28 12.49 5.30
CA GLY A 127 -14.44 13.30 4.91
C GLY A 127 -15.74 12.50 4.76
N LEU A 128 -15.89 11.40 5.51
CA LEU A 128 -17.15 10.67 5.62
C LEU A 128 -17.95 11.22 6.81
N GLY A 129 -19.20 11.64 6.55
CA GLY A 129 -20.10 12.14 7.57
C GLY A 129 -20.82 11.02 8.34
N GLY A 130 -21.30 11.32 9.56
CA GLY A 130 -21.95 10.33 10.43
C GLY A 130 -23.18 9.65 9.81
N GLY A 131 -23.93 10.35 8.95
CA GLY A 131 -25.08 9.77 8.20
C GLY A 131 -24.69 8.70 7.19
N GLN A 132 -23.41 8.62 6.75
CA GLN A 132 -22.91 7.62 5.82
C GLN A 132 -22.46 6.33 6.52
N LEU A 133 -22.15 6.39 7.82
CA LEU A 133 -21.61 5.26 8.57
C LEU A 133 -22.54 4.04 8.62
N ARG A 134 -23.86 4.28 8.64
CA ARG A 134 -24.87 3.22 8.68
C ARG A 134 -25.25 2.66 7.32
N ARG A 135 -24.78 3.27 6.24
CA ARG A 135 -25.02 2.80 4.86
C ARG A 135 -24.11 1.63 4.52
N ARG A 136 -24.47 0.87 3.51
CA ARG A 136 -23.59 -0.12 2.89
C ARG A 136 -22.66 0.57 1.88
N PRO A 137 -21.48 0.01 1.59
CA PRO A 137 -20.54 0.59 0.62
C PRO A 137 -21.19 0.88 -0.74
N ALA A 138 -22.04 -0.01 -1.25
CA ALA A 138 -22.74 0.15 -2.53
C ALA A 138 -23.66 1.38 -2.60
N GLU A 139 -24.11 1.89 -1.45
CA GLU A 139 -24.98 3.07 -1.33
C GLU A 139 -24.19 4.40 -1.33
N LEU A 140 -22.86 4.32 -1.39
CA LEU A 140 -21.99 5.49 -1.43
C LEU A 140 -21.55 5.76 -2.86
N SER A 141 -22.08 6.82 -3.48
CA SER A 141 -21.56 7.29 -4.76
C SER A 141 -20.16 7.88 -4.57
N GLY A 142 -19.12 7.21 -5.10
CA GLY A 142 -17.71 7.68 -5.04
C GLY A 142 -17.08 7.70 -3.64
N GLY A 143 -17.73 7.16 -2.61
CA GLY A 143 -17.23 7.17 -1.23
C GLY A 143 -16.50 5.89 -0.80
N GLN A 144 -16.53 4.84 -1.61
CA GLN A 144 -15.99 3.53 -1.24
C GLN A 144 -14.48 3.56 -0.98
N GLN A 145 -13.72 4.33 -1.78
CA GLN A 145 -12.28 4.52 -1.59
C GLN A 145 -11.97 5.16 -0.24
N ARG A 146 -12.80 6.13 0.18
CA ARG A 146 -12.67 6.77 1.50
C ARG A 146 -12.89 5.77 2.62
N VAL A 147 -13.84 4.84 2.46
CA VAL A 147 -14.07 3.75 3.44
C VAL A 147 -12.85 2.83 3.53
N ALA A 148 -12.25 2.44 2.40
CA ALA A 148 -11.05 1.61 2.36
C ALA A 148 -9.85 2.30 3.05
N ILE A 149 -9.69 3.62 2.84
CA ILE A 149 -8.64 4.40 3.50
C ILE A 149 -8.93 4.52 5.01
N ALA A 150 -10.17 4.83 5.41
CA ALA A 150 -10.54 4.91 6.82
C ALA A 150 -10.31 3.57 7.54
N ARG A 151 -10.63 2.45 6.87
CA ARG A 151 -10.34 1.09 7.36
C ARG A 151 -8.83 0.85 7.53
N ALA A 152 -8.01 1.35 6.61
CA ALA A 152 -6.56 1.23 6.73
C ALA A 152 -6.01 2.08 7.89
N LEU A 153 -6.63 3.22 8.20
CA LEU A 153 -6.19 4.18 9.22
C LEU A 153 -6.66 3.86 10.65
N ILE A 154 -7.74 3.06 10.83
CA ILE A 154 -8.37 2.84 12.14
C ILE A 154 -7.43 2.22 13.17
N THR A 155 -6.47 1.39 12.73
CA THR A 155 -5.48 0.75 13.60
C THR A 155 -4.33 1.68 13.97
N ARG A 156 -4.26 2.89 13.39
CA ARG A 156 -3.12 3.82 13.48
C ARG A 156 -1.82 3.14 13.04
N PRO A 157 -1.76 2.67 11.80
CA PRO A 157 -0.64 1.85 11.32
C PRO A 157 0.66 2.66 11.24
N GLU A 158 1.80 1.97 11.35
CA GLU A 158 3.12 2.55 11.09
C GLU A 158 3.42 2.61 9.58
N VAL A 159 2.81 1.70 8.80
CA VAL A 159 2.98 1.62 7.35
C VAL A 159 1.64 1.38 6.67
N ILE A 160 1.36 2.11 5.59
CA ILE A 160 0.25 1.86 4.67
C ILE A 160 0.83 1.41 3.34
N PHE A 161 0.36 0.27 2.84
CA PHE A 161 0.58 -0.19 1.48
C PHE A 161 -0.67 0.08 0.64
N ALA A 162 -0.50 0.75 -0.50
CA ALA A 162 -1.56 1.04 -1.44
C ALA A 162 -1.20 0.46 -2.81
N ASP A 163 -1.99 -0.49 -3.30
CA ASP A 163 -1.80 -1.12 -4.62
C ASP A 163 -2.81 -0.53 -5.59
N GLU A 164 -2.34 0.26 -6.57
CA GLU A 164 -3.13 0.98 -7.57
C GLU A 164 -4.40 1.67 -7.00
N PRO A 165 -4.29 2.45 -5.91
CA PRO A 165 -5.48 2.95 -5.19
C PRO A 165 -6.31 3.96 -5.98
N THR A 166 -5.81 4.42 -7.14
CA THR A 166 -6.47 5.39 -8.03
C THR A 166 -6.77 4.83 -9.41
N GLY A 167 -6.40 3.58 -9.70
CA GLY A 167 -6.44 3.00 -11.05
C GLY A 167 -7.82 2.90 -11.70
N ALA A 168 -8.89 2.89 -10.90
CA ALA A 168 -10.28 2.83 -11.37
C ALA A 168 -11.05 4.16 -11.19
N LEU A 169 -10.34 5.27 -10.87
CA LEU A 169 -10.96 6.54 -10.52
C LEU A 169 -10.84 7.58 -11.65
N ASP A 170 -11.81 8.47 -11.72
CA ASP A 170 -11.65 9.71 -12.48
C ASP A 170 -10.54 10.60 -11.86
N PRO A 171 -9.91 11.49 -12.65
CA PRO A 171 -8.78 12.30 -12.19
C PRO A 171 -9.06 13.16 -10.97
N HIS A 172 -10.27 13.69 -10.83
CA HIS A 172 -10.64 14.56 -9.71
C HIS A 172 -10.74 13.75 -8.40
N THR A 173 -11.39 12.59 -8.44
CA THR A 173 -11.51 11.68 -7.31
C THR A 173 -10.13 11.12 -6.92
N ALA A 174 -9.29 10.77 -7.89
CA ALA A 174 -7.92 10.30 -7.66
C ALA A 174 -7.08 11.29 -6.85
N VAL A 175 -7.11 12.59 -7.22
CA VAL A 175 -6.44 13.65 -6.46
C VAL A 175 -6.93 13.71 -5.01
N GLY A 176 -8.24 13.56 -4.78
CA GLY A 176 -8.83 13.53 -3.44
C GLY A 176 -8.27 12.37 -2.59
N VAL A 177 -8.20 11.17 -3.17
CA VAL A 177 -7.63 9.96 -2.52
C VAL A 177 -6.14 10.14 -2.19
N LEU A 178 -5.36 10.69 -3.12
CA LEU A 178 -3.93 10.91 -2.92
C LEU A 178 -3.66 11.96 -1.81
N ARG A 179 -4.47 13.02 -1.74
CA ARG A 179 -4.40 13.99 -0.64
C ARG A 179 -4.70 13.35 0.72
N LEU A 180 -5.68 12.45 0.79
CA LEU A 180 -5.98 11.71 2.03
C LEU A 180 -4.83 10.81 2.45
N LEU A 181 -4.21 10.09 1.51
CA LEU A 181 -3.04 9.26 1.77
C LEU A 181 -1.83 10.11 2.16
N ARG A 182 -1.63 11.27 1.52
CA ARG A 182 -0.54 12.21 1.89
C ARG A 182 -0.75 12.76 3.30
N GLY A 183 -1.96 13.14 3.66
CA GLY A 183 -2.27 13.59 5.03
C GLY A 183 -2.10 12.49 6.08
N ALA A 184 -2.22 11.21 5.68
CA ALA A 184 -1.93 10.09 6.57
C ALA A 184 -0.42 9.87 6.79
N ALA A 185 0.43 10.35 5.87
CA ALA A 185 1.90 10.21 5.98
C ALA A 185 2.49 11.02 7.15
N ASP A 186 1.76 11.94 7.75
CA ASP A 186 2.15 12.58 9.00
C ASP A 186 2.17 11.54 10.14
N GLY A 187 3.34 10.89 10.33
CA GLY A 187 3.57 9.83 11.31
C GLY A 187 3.38 8.39 10.80
N THR A 188 2.94 8.19 9.55
CA THR A 188 2.75 6.87 8.94
C THR A 188 3.53 6.79 7.62
N THR A 189 4.32 5.75 7.42
CA THR A 189 5.00 5.53 6.13
C THR A 189 3.98 5.06 5.08
N VAL A 190 3.94 5.67 3.90
CA VAL A 190 3.06 5.27 2.81
C VAL A 190 3.88 4.76 1.64
N VAL A 191 3.57 3.56 1.17
CA VAL A 191 4.16 2.96 -0.03
C VAL A 191 3.03 2.69 -1.02
N ILE A 192 3.04 3.41 -2.13
CA ILE A 192 2.05 3.27 -3.19
C ILE A 192 2.68 2.60 -4.41
N VAL A 193 2.05 1.55 -4.91
CA VAL A 193 2.39 0.90 -6.17
C VAL A 193 1.46 1.44 -7.24
N THR A 194 2.01 1.93 -8.34
CA THR A 194 1.22 2.47 -9.45
C THR A 194 2.02 2.50 -10.76
N HIS A 195 1.32 2.67 -11.87
CA HIS A 195 1.88 2.99 -13.18
C HIS A 195 1.58 4.44 -13.59
N ASP A 196 0.81 5.21 -12.79
CA ASP A 196 0.43 6.59 -13.09
C ASP A 196 1.50 7.58 -12.58
N PRO A 197 2.19 8.33 -13.48
CA PRO A 197 3.15 9.36 -13.10
C PRO A 197 2.55 10.48 -12.24
N GLN A 198 1.24 10.79 -12.38
CA GLN A 198 0.61 11.90 -11.69
C GLN A 198 0.58 11.69 -10.16
N VAL A 199 0.60 10.44 -9.71
CA VAL A 199 0.65 10.08 -8.29
C VAL A 199 1.89 10.67 -7.61
N THR A 200 3.00 10.81 -8.35
CA THR A 200 4.28 11.24 -7.79
C THR A 200 4.31 12.68 -7.31
N ARG A 201 3.34 13.53 -7.72
CA ARG A 201 3.15 14.90 -7.17
C ARG A 201 2.93 14.91 -5.66
N PHE A 202 2.53 13.78 -5.09
CA PHE A 202 2.23 13.64 -3.66
C PHE A 202 3.33 12.90 -2.91
N CYS A 203 4.35 12.42 -3.62
CA CYS A 203 5.38 11.55 -3.08
C CYS A 203 6.69 12.30 -2.82
N ASP A 204 7.39 11.91 -1.76
CA ASP A 204 8.73 12.41 -1.46
C ASP A 204 9.78 11.72 -2.35
N ARG A 205 9.43 10.52 -2.89
CA ARG A 205 10.36 9.69 -3.63
C ARG A 205 9.64 8.76 -4.60
N ALA A 206 10.26 8.50 -5.76
CA ALA A 206 9.85 7.49 -6.72
C ALA A 206 10.94 6.42 -6.85
N VAL A 207 10.52 5.15 -6.79
CA VAL A 207 11.36 3.96 -6.98
C VAL A 207 10.91 3.27 -8.26
N PHE A 208 11.81 3.05 -9.19
CA PHE A 208 11.50 2.37 -10.45
C PHE A 208 11.97 0.92 -10.40
N LEU A 209 11.05 0.02 -10.70
CA LEU A 209 11.32 -1.41 -10.85
C LEU A 209 11.32 -1.80 -12.33
N HIS A 210 12.34 -2.56 -12.73
CA HIS A 210 12.45 -3.19 -14.05
C HIS A 210 13.01 -4.60 -13.86
N ASP A 211 12.38 -5.60 -14.47
CA ASP A 211 12.78 -7.02 -14.39
C ASP A 211 13.11 -7.52 -12.97
N GLY A 212 12.27 -7.14 -12.01
CA GLY A 212 12.43 -7.54 -10.61
C GLY A 212 13.58 -6.85 -9.88
N ARG A 213 14.20 -5.82 -10.45
CA ARG A 213 15.30 -5.05 -9.84
C ARG A 213 14.94 -3.59 -9.69
N VAL A 214 15.61 -2.90 -8.78
CA VAL A 214 15.56 -1.44 -8.70
C VAL A 214 16.42 -0.87 -9.81
N ASP A 215 15.80 -0.19 -10.78
CA ASP A 215 16.51 0.52 -11.85
C ASP A 215 17.06 1.85 -11.33
N ARG A 216 16.20 2.66 -10.75
CA ARG A 216 16.61 3.97 -10.19
C ARG A 216 15.66 4.43 -9.08
N VAL A 217 16.13 5.43 -8.32
CA VAL A 217 15.36 6.13 -7.29
C VAL A 217 15.48 7.62 -7.53
N LEU A 218 14.35 8.32 -7.58
CA LEU A 218 14.29 9.78 -7.72
C LEU A 218 13.72 10.39 -6.44
N PRO A 219 14.46 11.29 -5.76
CA PRO A 219 13.88 12.17 -4.76
C PRO A 219 13.03 13.24 -5.45
N ASP A 220 12.02 13.76 -4.76
CA ASP A 220 11.13 14.85 -5.21
C ASP A 220 10.69 14.71 -6.69
N PRO A 221 10.01 13.60 -7.05
CA PRO A 221 9.81 13.22 -8.44
C PRO A 221 8.80 14.10 -9.15
N GLU A 222 9.20 14.74 -10.25
CA GLU A 222 8.28 15.45 -11.14
C GLU A 222 7.58 14.48 -12.09
N PRO A 223 6.24 14.56 -12.27
CA PRO A 223 5.48 13.63 -13.13
C PRO A 223 5.99 13.53 -14.56
N ALA A 224 6.46 14.63 -15.15
CA ALA A 224 7.00 14.63 -16.50
C ALA A 224 8.31 13.83 -16.61
N VAL A 225 9.18 13.92 -15.60
CA VAL A 225 10.42 13.13 -15.53
C VAL A 225 10.07 11.66 -15.32
N VAL A 226 9.13 11.37 -14.43
CA VAL A 226 8.66 9.99 -14.16
C VAL A 226 8.05 9.35 -15.40
N ALA A 227 7.22 10.08 -16.16
CA ALA A 227 6.63 9.59 -17.40
C ALA A 227 7.71 9.21 -18.44
N ARG A 228 8.75 10.02 -18.56
CA ARG A 228 9.89 9.75 -19.45
C ARG A 228 10.63 8.46 -19.05
N VAL A 229 10.93 8.32 -17.75
CA VAL A 229 11.59 7.11 -17.23
C VAL A 229 10.75 5.86 -17.47
N LEU A 230 9.43 5.92 -17.25
CA LEU A 230 8.55 4.79 -17.53
C LEU A 230 8.51 4.42 -19.01
N HIS A 231 8.55 5.40 -19.91
CA HIS A 231 8.65 5.18 -21.34
C HIS A 231 9.97 4.49 -21.72
N GLU A 232 11.11 4.99 -21.23
CA GLU A 232 12.44 4.36 -21.42
C GLU A 232 12.47 2.90 -20.94
N LEU A 233 11.83 2.60 -19.79
CA LEU A 233 11.75 1.24 -19.26
C LEU A 233 10.84 0.35 -20.11
N GLY A 234 9.77 0.90 -20.69
CA GLY A 234 8.87 0.19 -21.59
C GLY A 234 9.55 -0.23 -22.91
N GLU A 235 10.47 0.58 -23.44
CA GLU A 235 11.23 0.27 -24.64
C GLU A 235 12.30 -0.83 -24.43
N ARG A 236 12.69 -1.10 -23.18
CA ARG A 236 13.70 -2.13 -22.81
C ARG A 236 13.08 -3.50 -22.50
N SER A 237 11.73 -3.60 -22.48
CA SER A 237 11.00 -4.81 -22.03
C SER A 237 10.66 -5.79 -23.19
#